data_088ef4eaa6fd8289b7a1fdaa52de317c
#
_entry.id   088ef4eaa6fd8289b7a1fdaa52de317c
#
_cell.length_a   1.000
_cell.length_b   1.000
_cell.length_c   1.000
_cell.angle_alpha   90.00
_cell.angle_beta   90.00
_cell.angle_gamma   90.00
#
_symmetry.space_group_name_H-M   'P 1'
#
loop_
_entity.id
_entity.type
_entity.pdbx_description
1 polymer ?
#
loop_
_entity_poly.entity_id
_entity_poly.type
_entity_poly.pdbx_seq_one_letter_code
_entity_poly.pdbx_strand_id
1 'polypeptide(L)'
;MIIFVADAFIEHYVGGAELTTQALVESSLYPSARTTSGELTVELMKDMKDSFWVFGNFAGLRDECLLYAIKNLDYCVLEYDYKYCKYRSPEKHAHHFGTCDCKDSSRGKLVSLFLKYAKVNWWMSESQKNKYKEQYPFLEGEVLSSVFSSSTLDYIDTLDTKNKNDKWIILN
;
A
#
# COMPACT_ATOMS: atom_id res chain seq x y z
N MET A 1 -12.97 15.38 -1.31
CA MET A 1 -13.24 13.95 -1.11
C MET A 1 -11.92 13.21 -1.07
N ILE A 2 -11.84 12.06 -0.36
CA ILE A 2 -10.65 11.19 -0.36
C ILE A 2 -10.97 9.93 -1.18
N ILE A 3 -10.04 9.54 -2.07
CA ILE A 3 -10.18 8.31 -2.87
C ILE A 3 -9.09 7.33 -2.44
N PHE A 4 -9.52 6.19 -1.91
CA PHE A 4 -8.63 5.09 -1.55
C PHE A 4 -8.49 4.12 -2.73
N VAL A 5 -7.25 3.83 -3.10
CA VAL A 5 -6.89 2.89 -4.16
C VAL A 5 -6.13 1.73 -3.54
N ALA A 6 -6.58 0.50 -3.77
CA ALA A 6 -5.90 -0.72 -3.31
C ALA A 6 -6.06 -1.85 -4.33
N ASP A 7 -5.21 -2.89 -4.27
CA ASP A 7 -5.37 -4.08 -5.13
C ASP A 7 -6.62 -4.87 -4.74
N ALA A 8 -6.96 -4.88 -3.44
CA ALA A 8 -8.17 -5.47 -2.89
C ALA A 8 -8.63 -4.69 -1.65
N PHE A 9 -9.89 -4.84 -1.28
CA PHE A 9 -10.48 -4.38 -0.03
C PHE A 9 -11.00 -5.59 0.76
N ILE A 10 -11.39 -5.38 2.02
CA ILE A 10 -11.80 -6.47 2.94
C ILE A 10 -12.95 -7.32 2.39
N GLU A 11 -13.78 -6.80 1.50
CA GLU A 11 -14.86 -7.54 0.84
C GLU A 11 -14.35 -8.61 -0.13
N HIS A 12 -13.13 -8.46 -0.63
CA HIS A 12 -12.51 -9.38 -1.59
C HIS A 12 -11.52 -10.33 -0.91
N TYR A 13 -10.75 -9.81 0.03
CA TYR A 13 -9.71 -10.54 0.73
C TYR A 13 -9.42 -9.89 2.09
N VAL A 14 -9.19 -10.70 3.13
CA VAL A 14 -8.87 -10.21 4.47
C VAL A 14 -7.41 -10.51 4.79
N GLY A 15 -6.60 -9.48 4.74
CA GLY A 15 -5.19 -9.50 5.10
C GLY A 15 -4.78 -8.23 5.84
N GLY A 16 -3.53 -8.15 6.29
CA GLY A 16 -3.06 -7.00 7.08
C GLY A 16 -3.13 -5.66 6.34
N ALA A 17 -2.87 -5.65 5.03
CA ALA A 17 -2.97 -4.45 4.21
C ALA A 17 -4.43 -3.96 4.07
N GLU A 18 -5.35 -4.90 3.83
CA GLU A 18 -6.78 -4.60 3.67
C GLU A 18 -7.39 -4.12 4.99
N LEU A 19 -7.04 -4.74 6.13
CA LEU A 19 -7.49 -4.31 7.46
C LEU A 19 -6.95 -2.91 7.82
N THR A 20 -5.68 -2.63 7.52
CA THR A 20 -5.09 -1.29 7.74
C THR A 20 -5.75 -0.25 6.85
N THR A 21 -5.99 -0.56 5.56
CA THR A 21 -6.69 0.33 4.64
C THR A 21 -8.13 0.59 5.12
N GLN A 22 -8.83 -0.45 5.58
CA GLN A 22 -10.19 -0.30 6.13
C GLN A 22 -10.22 0.60 7.37
N ALA A 23 -9.26 0.44 8.29
CA ALA A 23 -9.16 1.29 9.47
C ALA A 23 -9.00 2.77 9.09
N LEU A 24 -8.21 3.07 8.05
CA LEU A 24 -8.03 4.44 7.55
C LEU A 24 -9.31 4.98 6.87
N VAL A 25 -10.01 4.15 6.11
CA VAL A 25 -11.30 4.54 5.50
C VAL A 25 -12.31 4.87 6.59
N GLU A 26 -12.46 4.02 7.61
CA GLU A 26 -13.42 4.20 8.71
C GLU A 26 -13.06 5.42 9.60
N SER A 27 -11.78 5.71 9.78
CA SER A 27 -11.32 6.87 10.56
C SER A 27 -11.37 8.19 9.80
N SER A 28 -11.66 8.17 8.51
CA SER A 28 -11.70 9.38 7.69
C SER A 28 -12.82 10.32 8.12
N LEU A 29 -12.46 11.56 8.39
CA LEU A 29 -13.42 12.65 8.69
C LEU A 29 -14.04 13.26 7.44
N TYR A 30 -13.59 12.86 6.25
CA TYR A 30 -14.06 13.39 4.97
C TYR A 30 -14.80 12.31 4.19
N PRO A 31 -15.74 12.70 3.32
CA PRO A 31 -16.35 11.76 2.38
C PRO A 31 -15.28 11.00 1.62
N SER A 32 -15.42 9.70 1.53
CA SER A 32 -14.44 8.82 0.88
C SER A 32 -15.10 7.90 -0.14
N ALA A 33 -14.31 7.52 -1.16
CA ALA A 33 -14.66 6.50 -2.14
C ALA A 33 -13.50 5.50 -2.24
N ARG A 34 -13.79 4.31 -2.77
CA ARG A 34 -12.80 3.23 -2.97
C ARG A 34 -12.83 2.76 -4.41
N THR A 35 -11.67 2.44 -4.95
CA THR A 35 -11.53 1.81 -6.26
C THR A 35 -10.35 0.82 -6.23
N THR A 36 -10.46 -0.28 -6.96
CA THR A 36 -9.33 -1.20 -7.08
C THR A 36 -8.27 -0.65 -8.05
N SER A 37 -7.01 -0.99 -7.80
CA SER A 37 -5.89 -0.54 -8.65
C SER A 37 -6.01 -1.06 -10.09
N GLY A 38 -6.60 -2.25 -10.27
CA GLY A 38 -6.83 -2.85 -11.59
C GLY A 38 -7.94 -2.17 -12.39
N GLU A 39 -8.94 -1.61 -11.72
CA GLU A 39 -10.08 -0.92 -12.35
C GLU A 39 -9.80 0.56 -12.61
N LEU A 40 -8.80 1.13 -11.94
CA LEU A 40 -8.49 2.55 -12.06
C LEU A 40 -8.01 2.90 -13.47
N THR A 41 -8.64 3.91 -14.06
CA THR A 41 -8.31 4.45 -15.38
C THR A 41 -7.87 5.91 -15.28
N VAL A 42 -7.15 6.36 -16.31
CA VAL A 42 -6.76 7.78 -16.41
C VAL A 42 -8.01 8.69 -16.55
N GLU A 43 -9.07 8.20 -17.19
CA GLU A 43 -10.34 8.93 -17.32
C GLU A 43 -10.96 9.16 -15.95
N LEU A 44 -11.09 8.13 -15.12
CA LEU A 44 -11.61 8.26 -13.76
C LEU A 44 -10.74 9.21 -12.92
N MET A 45 -9.42 9.14 -13.08
CA MET A 45 -8.52 10.08 -12.40
C MET A 45 -8.72 11.53 -12.84
N LYS A 46 -9.01 11.78 -14.13
CA LYS A 46 -9.33 13.12 -14.65
C LYS A 46 -10.62 13.65 -14.07
N ASP A 47 -11.65 12.81 -14.04
CA ASP A 47 -12.98 13.19 -13.53
C ASP A 47 -12.93 13.54 -12.03
N MET A 48 -12.01 12.90 -11.28
CA MET A 48 -11.87 13.05 -9.85
C MET A 48 -10.58 13.78 -9.43
N LYS A 49 -9.97 14.56 -10.33
CA LYS A 49 -8.64 15.19 -10.13
C LYS A 49 -8.54 16.10 -8.90
N ASP A 50 -9.64 16.73 -8.52
CA ASP A 50 -9.69 17.65 -7.38
C ASP A 50 -9.89 16.94 -6.02
N SER A 51 -9.87 15.60 -6.03
CA SER A 51 -9.88 14.77 -4.84
C SER A 51 -8.47 14.55 -4.32
N PHE A 52 -8.34 14.22 -3.03
CA PHE A 52 -7.09 13.73 -2.48
C PHE A 52 -7.03 12.20 -2.59
N TRP A 53 -5.90 11.65 -3.04
CA TRP A 53 -5.77 10.24 -3.34
C TRP A 53 -4.86 9.52 -2.32
N VAL A 54 -5.28 8.35 -1.89
CA VAL A 54 -4.52 7.48 -0.99
C VAL A 54 -4.26 6.16 -1.71
N PHE A 55 -3.04 5.96 -2.17
CA PHE A 55 -2.63 4.73 -2.83
C PHE A 55 -2.05 3.77 -1.78
N GLY A 56 -2.81 2.75 -1.44
CA GLY A 56 -2.37 1.64 -0.60
C GLY A 56 -1.68 0.58 -1.43
N ASN A 57 -2.24 -0.61 -1.54
CA ASN A 57 -1.71 -1.66 -2.39
C ASN A 57 -2.02 -1.33 -3.86
N PHE A 58 -0.99 -1.02 -4.68
CA PHE A 58 -1.16 -0.52 -6.05
C PHE A 58 -0.38 -1.34 -7.10
N ALA A 59 -0.16 -2.64 -6.83
CA ALA A 59 0.60 -3.49 -7.76
C ALA A 59 -0.09 -3.64 -9.13
N GLY A 60 -1.43 -3.66 -9.14
CA GLY A 60 -2.24 -3.71 -10.35
C GLY A 60 -2.32 -2.40 -11.15
N LEU A 61 -1.80 -1.30 -10.62
CA LEU A 61 -1.91 0.00 -11.28
C LEU A 61 -1.05 0.08 -12.54
N ARG A 62 -1.66 0.49 -13.66
CA ARG A 62 -0.98 0.63 -14.95
C ARG A 62 0.00 1.79 -14.94
N ASP A 63 1.06 1.70 -15.76
CA ASP A 63 2.11 2.71 -15.85
C ASP A 63 1.56 4.08 -16.25
N GLU A 64 0.56 4.13 -17.13
CA GLU A 64 -0.10 5.37 -17.55
C GLU A 64 -0.82 6.08 -16.38
N CYS A 65 -1.42 5.30 -15.46
CA CYS A 65 -2.07 5.84 -14.27
C CYS A 65 -1.04 6.39 -13.28
N LEU A 66 0.09 5.70 -13.08
CA LEU A 66 1.20 6.22 -12.27
C LEU A 66 1.73 7.55 -12.84
N LEU A 67 1.95 7.61 -14.16
CA LEU A 67 2.42 8.83 -14.83
C LEU A 67 1.41 9.98 -14.71
N TYR A 68 0.12 9.67 -14.82
CA TYR A 68 -0.93 10.68 -14.67
C TYR A 68 -0.98 11.21 -13.24
N ALA A 69 -0.92 10.31 -12.24
CA ALA A 69 -0.93 10.69 -10.83
C ALA A 69 0.24 11.60 -10.48
N ILE A 70 1.47 11.24 -10.88
CA ILE A 70 2.68 12.04 -10.67
C ILE A 70 2.50 13.49 -11.15
N LYS A 71 1.81 13.68 -12.26
CA LYS A 71 1.70 14.99 -12.93
C LYS A 71 0.51 15.83 -12.47
N ASN A 72 -0.55 15.21 -12.00
CA ASN A 72 -1.85 15.85 -11.94
C ASN A 72 -2.61 15.68 -10.62
N LEU A 73 -2.19 14.78 -9.73
CA LEU A 73 -2.95 14.50 -8.53
C LEU A 73 -2.22 14.94 -7.27
N ASP A 74 -3.00 15.28 -6.25
CA ASP A 74 -2.53 15.36 -4.87
C ASP A 74 -2.75 14.01 -4.20
N TYR A 75 -1.65 13.34 -3.80
CA TYR A 75 -1.73 11.98 -3.27
C TYR A 75 -0.68 11.66 -2.21
N CYS A 76 -0.97 10.62 -1.46
CA CYS A 76 -0.04 9.93 -0.58
C CYS A 76 -0.01 8.43 -0.89
N VAL A 77 1.02 7.75 -0.38
CA VAL A 77 1.22 6.33 -0.60
C VAL A 77 1.37 5.60 0.74
N LEU A 78 0.61 4.49 0.90
CA LEU A 78 0.85 3.47 1.92
C LEU A 78 1.58 2.30 1.27
N GLU A 79 2.83 2.13 1.58
CA GLU A 79 3.64 1.08 0.99
C GLU A 79 3.68 -0.14 1.90
N TYR A 80 2.92 -1.18 1.52
CA TYR A 80 2.82 -2.41 2.31
C TYR A 80 3.94 -3.42 2.03
N ASP A 81 4.57 -3.33 0.85
CA ASP A 81 5.65 -4.23 0.43
C ASP A 81 6.69 -3.50 -0.44
N TYR A 82 7.27 -4.12 -1.46
CA TYR A 82 8.31 -3.52 -2.30
C TYR A 82 7.86 -3.46 -3.76
N LYS A 83 6.97 -2.51 -4.10
CA LYS A 83 6.33 -2.37 -5.42
C LYS A 83 7.30 -2.11 -6.58
N TYR A 84 8.54 -1.68 -6.30
CA TYR A 84 9.57 -1.58 -7.32
C TYR A 84 10.07 -2.96 -7.79
N CYS A 85 9.92 -3.99 -6.95
CA CYS A 85 10.28 -5.36 -7.28
C CYS A 85 9.07 -6.11 -7.86
N LYS A 86 9.24 -6.76 -9.01
CA LYS A 86 8.18 -7.55 -9.66
C LYS A 86 7.63 -8.69 -8.79
N TYR A 87 8.41 -9.17 -7.81
CA TYR A 87 7.99 -10.19 -6.84
C TYR A 87 7.53 -9.59 -5.52
N ARG A 88 7.52 -8.26 -5.41
CA ARG A 88 7.13 -7.53 -4.20
C ARG A 88 7.99 -7.87 -2.96
N SER A 89 9.08 -8.58 -3.16
CA SER A 89 10.07 -8.98 -2.16
C SER A 89 11.45 -9.09 -2.80
N PRO A 90 12.33 -8.09 -2.66
CA PRO A 90 13.65 -8.12 -3.26
C PRO A 90 14.53 -9.26 -2.70
N GLU A 91 14.34 -9.64 -1.44
CA GLU A 91 15.06 -10.75 -0.82
C GLU A 91 14.67 -12.10 -1.45
N LYS A 92 13.36 -12.37 -1.60
CA LYS A 92 12.89 -13.59 -2.31
C LYS A 92 13.37 -13.59 -3.76
N HIS A 93 13.34 -12.43 -4.42
CA HIS A 93 13.84 -12.30 -5.77
C HIS A 93 15.33 -12.65 -5.84
N ALA A 94 16.15 -12.05 -4.99
CA ALA A 94 17.59 -12.33 -4.94
C ALA A 94 17.88 -13.79 -4.56
N HIS A 95 17.12 -14.38 -3.63
CA HIS A 95 17.28 -15.78 -3.24
C HIS A 95 17.06 -16.75 -4.43
N HIS A 96 16.08 -16.48 -5.29
CA HIS A 96 15.76 -17.36 -6.42
C HIS A 96 16.61 -17.10 -7.67
N PHE A 97 17.06 -15.86 -7.88
CA PHE A 97 17.72 -15.44 -9.14
C PHE A 97 19.11 -14.85 -8.93
N GLY A 98 19.67 -14.91 -7.72
CA GLY A 98 20.99 -14.41 -7.36
C GLY A 98 21.02 -12.94 -7.00
N THR A 99 20.27 -12.08 -7.69
CA THR A 99 20.20 -10.62 -7.44
C THR A 99 18.80 -10.08 -7.69
N CYS A 100 18.52 -8.90 -7.13
CA CYS A 100 17.32 -8.14 -7.48
C CYS A 100 17.71 -6.79 -8.08
N ASP A 101 17.67 -6.69 -9.39
CA ASP A 101 17.96 -5.49 -10.19
C ASP A 101 16.70 -4.69 -10.58
N CYS A 102 15.54 -5.03 -10.01
CA CYS A 102 14.24 -4.42 -10.36
C CYS A 102 14.23 -2.90 -10.19
N LYS A 103 15.04 -2.32 -9.30
CA LYS A 103 15.14 -0.86 -9.11
C LYS A 103 15.58 -0.12 -10.38
N ASP A 104 16.38 -0.77 -11.22
CA ASP A 104 16.94 -0.20 -12.45
C ASP A 104 16.03 -0.40 -13.67
N SER A 105 14.99 -1.24 -13.53
CA SER A 105 13.97 -1.46 -14.54
C SER A 105 13.12 -0.20 -14.78
N SER A 106 12.45 -0.12 -15.93
CA SER A 106 11.52 0.98 -16.23
C SER A 106 10.41 1.09 -15.18
N ARG A 107 9.83 -0.05 -14.74
CA ARG A 107 8.82 -0.09 -13.69
C ARG A 107 9.38 0.36 -12.34
N GLY A 108 10.56 -0.12 -11.94
CA GLY A 108 11.20 0.26 -10.69
C GLY A 108 11.48 1.77 -10.62
N LYS A 109 12.01 2.34 -11.71
CA LYS A 109 12.22 3.80 -11.84
C LYS A 109 10.90 4.56 -11.78
N LEU A 110 9.85 4.08 -12.45
CA LEU A 110 8.54 4.73 -12.41
C LEU A 110 7.93 4.70 -11.01
N VAL A 111 8.00 3.56 -10.30
CA VAL A 111 7.55 3.44 -8.91
C VAL A 111 8.34 4.38 -8.00
N SER A 112 9.67 4.49 -8.17
CA SER A 112 10.46 5.42 -7.36
C SER A 112 10.08 6.88 -7.58
N LEU A 113 9.74 7.27 -8.82
CA LEU A 113 9.21 8.61 -9.11
C LEU A 113 7.83 8.82 -8.50
N PHE A 114 6.96 7.82 -8.58
CA PHE A 114 5.64 7.89 -7.95
C PHE A 114 5.74 8.10 -6.44
N LEU A 115 6.64 7.38 -5.75
CA LEU A 115 6.92 7.60 -4.33
C LEU A 115 7.55 8.98 -4.06
N LYS A 116 8.44 9.45 -4.94
CA LYS A 116 9.11 10.75 -4.81
C LYS A 116 8.14 11.94 -4.85
N TYR A 117 7.11 11.84 -5.69
CA TYR A 117 6.16 12.94 -5.90
C TYR A 117 4.91 12.84 -5.01
N ALA A 118 4.78 11.80 -4.20
CA ALA A 118 3.76 11.72 -3.17
C ALA A 118 3.94 12.83 -2.11
N LYS A 119 2.84 13.39 -1.60
CA LYS A 119 2.88 14.37 -0.50
C LYS A 119 3.49 13.76 0.77
N VAL A 120 3.21 12.49 1.01
CA VAL A 120 3.82 11.68 2.07
C VAL A 120 3.82 10.21 1.66
N ASN A 121 4.88 9.49 2.04
CA ASN A 121 4.92 8.04 2.00
C ASN A 121 4.79 7.50 3.43
N TRP A 122 3.90 6.55 3.63
CA TRP A 122 3.77 5.82 4.88
C TRP A 122 4.33 4.40 4.72
N TRP A 123 5.30 4.09 5.55
CA TRP A 123 5.99 2.81 5.59
C TRP A 123 5.44 1.96 6.72
N MET A 124 5.40 0.66 6.56
CA MET A 124 4.90 -0.27 7.60
C MET A 124 5.91 -0.51 8.72
N SER A 125 7.18 -0.16 8.52
CA SER A 125 8.22 -0.29 9.55
C SER A 125 9.45 0.55 9.22
N GLU A 126 10.28 0.84 10.22
CA GLU A 126 11.60 1.45 10.02
C GLU A 126 12.51 0.58 9.13
N SER A 127 12.43 -0.73 9.25
CA SER A 127 13.18 -1.64 8.39
C SER A 127 12.81 -1.48 6.92
N GLN A 128 11.52 -1.40 6.60
CA GLN A 128 11.06 -1.17 5.23
C GLN A 128 11.49 0.20 4.71
N LYS A 129 11.32 1.26 5.51
CA LYS A 129 11.75 2.62 5.20
C LYS A 129 13.25 2.66 4.87
N ASN A 130 14.08 2.05 5.71
CA ASN A 130 15.53 2.02 5.50
C ASN A 130 15.92 1.27 4.22
N LYS A 131 15.30 0.12 3.94
CA LYS A 131 15.52 -0.61 2.69
C LYS A 131 15.15 0.19 1.45
N TYR A 132 14.07 0.96 1.50
CA TYR A 132 13.71 1.88 0.42
C TYR A 132 14.75 3.00 0.28
N LYS A 133 15.23 3.60 1.38
CA LYS A 133 16.28 4.63 1.36
C LYS A 133 17.63 4.11 0.83
N GLU A 134 17.98 2.88 1.12
CA GLU A 134 19.16 2.24 0.54
C GLU A 134 19.09 2.14 -0.99
N GLN A 135 17.90 1.82 -1.53
CA GLN A 135 17.70 1.71 -2.97
C GLN A 135 17.51 3.08 -3.65
N TYR A 136 16.83 3.99 -2.98
CA TYR A 136 16.42 5.30 -3.46
C TYR A 136 16.65 6.36 -2.36
N PRO A 137 17.89 6.88 -2.21
CA PRO A 137 18.26 7.78 -1.11
C PRO A 137 17.43 9.07 -1.00
N PHE A 138 16.75 9.45 -2.07
CA PHE A 138 15.90 10.65 -2.14
C PHE A 138 14.48 10.43 -1.58
N LEU A 139 14.10 9.20 -1.20
CA LEU A 139 12.77 8.93 -0.66
C LEU A 139 12.70 9.31 0.81
N GLU A 140 11.63 10.04 1.14
CA GLU A 140 11.25 10.41 2.50
C GLU A 140 9.88 9.87 2.85
N GLY A 141 9.52 9.91 4.13
CA GLY A 141 8.22 9.48 4.62
C GLY A 141 8.25 9.08 6.08
N GLU A 142 7.08 8.71 6.59
CA GLU A 142 6.83 8.37 7.99
C GLU A 142 6.50 6.89 8.15
N VAL A 143 6.69 6.35 9.35
CA VAL A 143 6.24 5.00 9.68
C VAL A 143 4.84 5.09 10.27
N LEU A 144 3.86 4.48 9.58
CA LEU A 144 2.49 4.38 10.08
C LEU A 144 2.28 3.10 10.89
N SER A 145 2.98 2.01 10.52
CA SER A 145 2.71 0.67 11.06
C SER A 145 1.33 0.13 10.64
N SER A 146 1.04 -1.11 11.02
CA SER A 146 -0.28 -1.71 10.78
C SER A 146 -1.25 -1.30 11.89
N VAL A 147 -2.47 -0.96 11.52
CA VAL A 147 -3.55 -0.59 12.44
C VAL A 147 -4.80 -1.41 12.15
N PHE A 148 -5.63 -1.56 13.16
CA PHE A 148 -6.96 -2.19 13.05
C PHE A 148 -8.04 -1.16 13.37
N SER A 149 -9.18 -1.29 12.71
CA SER A 149 -10.36 -0.49 13.04
C SER A 149 -10.92 -0.86 14.40
N SER A 150 -11.67 0.07 15.03
CA SER A 150 -12.34 -0.21 16.29
C SER A 150 -13.30 -1.41 16.15
N SER A 151 -14.01 -1.53 15.03
CA SER A 151 -14.90 -2.66 14.76
C SER A 151 -14.16 -4.00 14.73
N THR A 152 -12.94 -4.03 14.19
CA THR A 152 -12.10 -5.24 14.20
C THR A 152 -11.63 -5.57 15.62
N LEU A 153 -11.25 -4.58 16.42
CA LEU A 153 -10.84 -4.77 17.81
C LEU A 153 -12.00 -5.25 18.66
N ASP A 154 -13.17 -4.64 18.53
CA ASP A 154 -14.41 -5.06 19.22
C ASP A 154 -14.75 -6.51 18.88
N TYR A 155 -14.62 -6.92 17.62
CA TYR A 155 -14.82 -8.31 17.22
C TYR A 155 -13.82 -9.25 17.90
N ILE A 156 -12.54 -8.91 17.93
CA ILE A 156 -11.50 -9.71 18.60
C ILE A 156 -11.83 -9.88 20.10
N ASP A 157 -12.30 -8.83 20.76
CA ASP A 157 -12.67 -8.86 22.18
C ASP A 157 -13.89 -9.78 22.46
N THR A 158 -14.74 -10.02 21.46
CA THR A 158 -15.87 -10.98 21.59
C THR A 158 -15.43 -12.44 21.47
N LEU A 159 -14.21 -12.71 20.97
CA LEU A 159 -13.75 -14.09 20.78
C LEU A 159 -13.48 -14.78 22.12
N ASP A 160 -14.07 -15.96 22.30
CA ASP A 160 -13.85 -16.77 23.50
C ASP A 160 -12.42 -17.33 23.52
N THR A 161 -11.60 -16.79 24.42
CA THR A 161 -10.19 -17.21 24.59
C THR A 161 -10.04 -18.39 25.55
N LYS A 162 -11.14 -18.97 26.07
CA LYS A 162 -11.12 -20.05 27.07
C LYS A 162 -10.59 -21.39 26.51
N ASN A 163 -10.70 -21.58 25.20
CA ASN A 163 -10.18 -22.76 24.51
C ASN A 163 -8.75 -22.54 23.96
N LYS A 164 -7.84 -22.09 24.80
CA LYS A 164 -6.41 -22.03 24.39
C LYS A 164 -5.91 -23.47 24.18
N ASN A 165 -5.59 -23.80 22.93
CA ASN A 165 -4.79 -24.99 22.67
C ASN A 165 -3.31 -24.63 22.80
N ASP A 166 -2.47 -25.58 23.24
CA ASP A 166 -1.02 -25.38 23.40
C ASP A 166 -0.27 -25.38 22.04
N LYS A 167 -0.98 -25.17 20.94
CA LYS A 167 -0.42 -25.19 19.59
C LYS A 167 -0.19 -23.77 19.07
N TRP A 168 1.01 -23.51 18.60
CA TRP A 168 1.32 -22.30 17.84
C TRP A 168 0.79 -22.43 16.40
N ILE A 169 0.08 -21.42 15.94
CA ILE A 169 -0.32 -21.30 14.53
C ILE A 169 0.58 -20.25 13.89
N ILE A 170 1.37 -20.70 12.91
CA ILE A 170 2.15 -19.79 12.07
C ILE A 170 1.35 -19.57 10.80
N LEU A 171 0.92 -18.32 10.58
CA LEU A 171 0.28 -17.89 9.34
C LEU A 171 1.36 -17.39 8.39
N ASN A 172 1.45 -18.03 7.22
CA ASN A 172 2.36 -17.62 6.14
C ASN A 172 1.63 -16.71 5.14
#